data_2fcbbef30469a27b0949c84bafbb6b70
#
_entry.id   2fcbbef30469a27b0949c84bafbb6b70
#
_cell.length_a   1.000
_cell.length_b   1.000
_cell.length_c   1.000
_cell.angle_alpha   90.00
_cell.angle_beta   90.00
_cell.angle_gamma   90.00
#
_symmetry.space_group_name_H-M   'P 1'
#
loop_
_entity.id
_entity.type
_entity.pdbx_description
1 polymer ?
#
loop_
_entity_poly.entity_id
_entity_poly.type
_entity_poly.pdbx_seq_one_letter_code
_entity_poly.pdbx_strand_id
1 'polypeptide(L)'
;MAWQIRQLNQRVLRLLQGLIMFKKQILEEVVSCRLYTANYPLLLQHIIREAELYQQTVSMLEERKCVSTENIMETELFWNQIMMEHALFIRGLLDPTECELVETADTFAGDYCRLLEEARNQDCRAIKGLTRKTLETTKKYRDFKAAGTKGITGCDIRSIILPLLTDHVLREANHYLRILKQEGK
;
A
#
# COMPACT_ATOMS: atom_id res chain seq x y z
N MET A 1 31.46 9.03 -5.75
CA MET A 1 30.00 9.09 -5.50
C MET A 1 29.23 7.94 -6.16
N ALA A 2 29.27 7.73 -7.48
CA ALA A 2 28.54 6.65 -8.17
C ALA A 2 28.88 5.21 -7.65
N TRP A 3 30.14 4.94 -7.35
CA TRP A 3 30.56 3.65 -6.79
C TRP A 3 30.00 3.38 -5.40
N GLN A 4 29.94 4.38 -4.53
CA GLN A 4 29.36 4.26 -3.19
C GLN A 4 27.86 3.98 -3.23
N ILE A 5 27.13 4.64 -4.15
CA ILE A 5 25.69 4.39 -4.37
C ILE A 5 25.49 2.95 -4.83
N ARG A 6 26.29 2.46 -5.78
CA ARG A 6 26.20 1.09 -6.26
C ARG A 6 26.43 0.07 -5.13
N GLN A 7 27.44 0.28 -4.30
CA GLN A 7 27.68 -0.60 -3.14
C GLN A 7 26.50 -0.58 -2.15
N LEU A 8 25.92 0.60 -1.90
CA LEU A 8 24.74 0.73 -1.05
C LEU A 8 23.57 -0.07 -1.63
N ASN A 9 23.24 0.12 -2.91
CA ASN A 9 22.15 -0.58 -3.58
C ASN A 9 22.34 -2.10 -3.54
N GLN A 10 23.53 -2.59 -3.83
CA GLN A 10 23.83 -4.03 -3.75
C GLN A 10 23.67 -4.59 -2.33
N ARG A 11 24.01 -3.80 -1.31
CA ARG A 11 23.77 -4.19 0.09
C ARG A 11 22.27 -4.21 0.40
N VAL A 12 21.53 -3.20 -0.05
CA VAL A 12 20.06 -3.13 0.10
C VAL A 12 19.41 -4.33 -0.57
N LEU A 13 19.76 -4.67 -1.81
CA LEU A 13 19.21 -5.83 -2.53
C LEU A 13 19.42 -7.15 -1.78
N ARG A 14 20.63 -7.38 -1.23
CA ARG A 14 20.90 -8.59 -0.42
C ARG A 14 20.03 -8.65 0.84
N LEU A 15 19.89 -7.52 1.54
CA LEU A 15 19.07 -7.44 2.75
C LEU A 15 17.58 -7.63 2.45
N LEU A 16 17.09 -7.03 1.35
CA LEU A 16 15.70 -7.20 0.90
C LEU A 16 15.41 -8.65 0.52
N GLN A 17 16.31 -9.32 -0.18
CA GLN A 17 16.15 -10.74 -0.51
C GLN A 17 15.99 -11.59 0.75
N GLY A 18 16.86 -11.41 1.74
CA GLY A 18 16.77 -12.12 3.02
C GLY A 18 15.47 -11.80 3.77
N LEU A 19 15.05 -10.52 3.79
CA LEU A 19 13.82 -10.08 4.42
C LEU A 19 12.57 -10.67 3.76
N ILE A 20 12.52 -10.68 2.42
CA ILE A 20 11.41 -11.26 1.65
C ILE A 20 11.30 -12.76 1.92
N MET A 21 12.41 -13.48 1.89
CA MET A 21 12.43 -14.92 2.21
C MET A 21 11.91 -15.19 3.64
N PHE A 22 12.38 -14.42 4.61
CA PHE A 22 11.94 -14.53 6.00
C PHE A 22 10.43 -14.25 6.16
N LYS A 23 9.91 -13.19 5.53
CA LYS A 23 8.47 -12.89 5.54
C LYS A 23 7.63 -14.00 4.89
N LYS A 24 8.10 -14.58 3.77
CA LYS A 24 7.43 -15.70 3.10
C LYS A 24 7.39 -16.95 3.98
N GLN A 25 8.48 -17.23 4.70
CA GLN A 25 8.51 -18.32 5.66
C GLN A 25 7.50 -18.11 6.80
N ILE A 26 7.44 -16.90 7.38
CA ILE A 26 6.43 -16.58 8.41
C ILE A 26 5.01 -16.78 7.85
N LEU A 27 4.73 -16.28 6.65
CA LEU A 27 3.41 -16.45 6.02
C LEU A 27 3.05 -17.92 5.86
N GLU A 28 3.98 -18.77 5.42
CA GLU A 28 3.78 -20.21 5.28
C GLU A 28 3.46 -20.86 6.63
N GLU A 29 4.21 -20.53 7.68
CA GLU A 29 3.98 -21.06 9.03
C GLU A 29 2.63 -20.62 9.59
N VAL A 30 2.21 -19.37 9.34
CA VAL A 30 0.91 -18.85 9.78
C VAL A 30 -0.24 -19.53 9.03
N VAL A 31 -0.16 -19.61 7.70
CA VAL A 31 -1.23 -20.21 6.87
C VAL A 31 -1.38 -21.72 7.16
N SER A 32 -0.28 -22.39 7.49
CA SER A 32 -0.30 -23.82 7.87
C SER A 32 -0.62 -24.08 9.35
N CYS A 33 -1.02 -23.02 10.10
CA CYS A 33 -1.34 -23.09 11.53
C CYS A 33 -0.19 -23.61 12.43
N ARG A 34 1.06 -23.48 11.99
CA ARG A 34 2.24 -23.80 12.81
C ARG A 34 2.75 -22.60 13.61
N LEU A 35 2.38 -21.38 13.20
CA LEU A 35 2.69 -20.14 13.90
C LEU A 35 1.41 -19.32 14.11
N TYR A 36 1.21 -18.80 15.32
CA TYR A 36 0.11 -17.90 15.65
C TYR A 36 0.64 -16.47 15.82
N THR A 37 -0.10 -15.51 15.26
CA THR A 37 0.24 -14.09 15.32
C THR A 37 -1.03 -13.24 15.36
N ALA A 38 -0.92 -12.02 15.88
CA ALA A 38 -1.99 -11.02 15.83
C ALA A 38 -2.11 -10.34 14.46
N ASN A 39 -1.21 -10.66 13.51
CA ASN A 39 -1.24 -10.09 12.17
C ASN A 39 -2.07 -10.97 11.22
N TYR A 40 -2.86 -10.34 10.36
CA TYR A 40 -3.57 -11.06 9.31
C TYR A 40 -2.60 -11.69 8.30
N PRO A 41 -2.85 -12.91 7.79
CA PRO A 41 -2.09 -13.44 6.65
C PRO A 41 -2.05 -12.47 5.46
N LEU A 42 -3.15 -11.75 5.21
CA LEU A 42 -3.21 -10.69 4.19
C LEU A 42 -2.20 -9.57 4.44
N LEU A 43 -1.98 -9.17 5.71
CA LEU A 43 -0.96 -8.16 6.04
C LEU A 43 0.45 -8.67 5.74
N LEU A 44 0.74 -9.94 6.01
CA LEU A 44 2.03 -10.53 5.64
C LEU A 44 2.24 -10.54 4.12
N GLN A 45 1.20 -10.90 3.35
CA GLN A 45 1.23 -10.83 1.88
C GLN A 45 1.45 -9.39 1.37
N HIS A 46 0.77 -8.43 1.97
CA HIS A 46 0.88 -7.00 1.67
C HIS A 46 2.32 -6.51 1.81
N ILE A 47 2.93 -6.68 2.98
CA ILE A 47 4.31 -6.22 3.24
C ILE A 47 5.38 -7.02 2.47
N ILE A 48 5.05 -8.21 1.93
CA ILE A 48 5.89 -8.94 0.99
C ILE A 48 5.86 -8.25 -0.37
N ARG A 49 4.67 -7.94 -0.91
CA ARG A 49 4.52 -7.25 -2.20
C ARG A 49 5.21 -5.89 -2.23
N GLU A 50 5.11 -5.13 -1.14
CA GLU A 50 5.81 -3.84 -1.02
C GLU A 50 7.35 -4.02 -1.04
N ALA A 51 7.85 -5.01 -0.31
CA ALA A 51 9.28 -5.31 -0.30
C ALA A 51 9.77 -5.78 -1.68
N GLU A 52 8.95 -6.54 -2.41
CA GLU A 52 9.25 -6.99 -3.78
C GLU A 52 9.24 -5.81 -4.77
N LEU A 53 8.29 -4.88 -4.66
CA LEU A 53 8.27 -3.65 -5.47
C LEU A 53 9.52 -2.80 -5.21
N TYR A 54 9.91 -2.64 -3.94
CA TYR A 54 11.12 -1.90 -3.57
C TYR A 54 12.37 -2.58 -4.12
N GLN A 55 12.47 -3.91 -4.01
CA GLN A 55 13.58 -4.68 -4.58
C GLN A 55 13.67 -4.50 -6.09
N GLN A 56 12.55 -4.59 -6.80
CA GLN A 56 12.49 -4.37 -8.25
C GLN A 56 12.95 -2.96 -8.62
N THR A 57 12.48 -1.94 -7.90
CA THR A 57 12.86 -0.54 -8.14
C THR A 57 14.36 -0.32 -7.97
N VAL A 58 14.96 -0.86 -6.90
CA VAL A 58 16.42 -0.74 -6.68
C VAL A 58 17.20 -1.50 -7.76
N SER A 59 16.71 -2.67 -8.22
CA SER A 59 17.34 -3.44 -9.31
C SER A 59 17.33 -2.65 -10.63
N MET A 60 16.21 -2.01 -10.97
CA MET A 60 16.12 -1.15 -12.17
C MET A 60 17.10 0.01 -12.11
N LEU A 61 17.27 0.64 -10.93
CA LEU A 61 18.25 1.72 -10.73
C LEU A 61 19.69 1.23 -10.94
N GLU A 62 20.04 0.02 -10.47
CA GLU A 62 21.36 -0.58 -10.68
C GLU A 62 21.63 -0.89 -12.15
N GLU A 63 20.62 -1.36 -12.88
CA GLU A 63 20.69 -1.63 -14.31
C GLU A 63 20.64 -0.36 -15.17
N ARG A 64 20.55 0.83 -14.55
CA ARG A 64 20.37 2.14 -15.21
C ARG A 64 19.13 2.17 -16.14
N LYS A 65 18.14 1.33 -15.87
CA LYS A 65 16.85 1.38 -16.53
C LYS A 65 16.08 2.59 -16.00
N CYS A 66 15.32 3.22 -16.87
CA CYS A 66 14.40 4.26 -16.44
C CYS A 66 13.36 3.62 -15.51
N VAL A 67 13.25 4.13 -14.29
CA VAL A 67 12.13 3.81 -13.42
C VAL A 67 10.97 4.69 -13.91
N SER A 68 10.43 4.33 -15.07
CA SER A 68 9.24 5.01 -15.61
C SER A 68 8.00 4.21 -15.22
N THR A 69 6.93 4.90 -14.96
CA THR A 69 5.60 4.34 -14.83
C THR A 69 5.03 4.02 -16.24
N GLU A 70 5.82 3.29 -17.06
CA GLU A 70 5.45 3.00 -18.46
C GLU A 70 4.10 2.29 -18.58
N ASN A 71 3.68 1.62 -17.49
CA ASN A 71 2.38 0.98 -17.42
C ASN A 71 1.57 1.53 -16.24
N ILE A 72 0.88 2.64 -16.49
CA ILE A 72 -0.01 3.25 -15.50
C ILE A 72 -1.06 2.28 -14.98
N MET A 73 -1.55 1.35 -15.82
CA MET A 73 -2.52 0.33 -15.42
C MET A 73 -1.96 -0.60 -14.35
N GLU A 74 -0.74 -1.11 -14.52
CA GLU A 74 -0.09 -1.97 -13.50
C GLU A 74 0.17 -1.20 -12.22
N THR A 75 0.57 0.06 -12.34
CA THR A 75 0.78 0.95 -11.19
C THR A 75 -0.53 1.18 -10.42
N GLU A 76 -1.63 1.46 -11.13
CA GLU A 76 -2.94 1.63 -10.49
C GLU A 76 -3.48 0.33 -9.89
N LEU A 77 -3.30 -0.82 -10.55
CA LEU A 77 -3.67 -2.12 -9.99
C LEU A 77 -2.93 -2.39 -8.68
N PHE A 78 -1.62 -2.15 -8.65
CA PHE A 78 -0.82 -2.35 -7.44
C PHE A 78 -1.28 -1.41 -6.32
N TRP A 79 -1.29 -0.09 -6.56
CA TRP A 79 -1.59 0.88 -5.51
C TRP A 79 -3.05 0.89 -5.07
N ASN A 80 -4.01 0.62 -5.96
CA ASN A 80 -5.41 0.44 -5.57
C ASN A 80 -5.58 -0.76 -4.65
N GLN A 81 -4.85 -1.87 -4.90
CA GLN A 81 -4.85 -3.01 -4.00
C GLN A 81 -4.25 -2.66 -2.64
N ILE A 82 -3.09 -1.97 -2.59
CA ILE A 82 -2.48 -1.49 -1.35
C ILE A 82 -3.46 -0.60 -0.57
N MET A 83 -4.13 0.34 -1.23
CA MET A 83 -5.10 1.24 -0.58
C MET A 83 -6.33 0.49 -0.06
N MET A 84 -6.86 -0.47 -0.82
CA MET A 84 -7.96 -1.34 -0.38
C MET A 84 -7.59 -2.11 0.89
N GLU A 85 -6.41 -2.72 0.89
CA GLU A 85 -5.92 -3.52 2.03
C GLU A 85 -5.70 -2.65 3.27
N HIS A 86 -5.17 -1.43 3.12
CA HIS A 86 -5.11 -0.47 4.23
C HIS A 86 -6.48 -0.19 4.83
N ALA A 87 -7.51 -0.05 4.01
CA ALA A 87 -8.88 0.18 4.50
C ALA A 87 -9.39 -1.01 5.31
N LEU A 88 -9.14 -2.24 4.83
CA LEU A 88 -9.47 -3.47 5.55
C LEU A 88 -8.71 -3.59 6.88
N PHE A 89 -7.42 -3.23 6.91
CA PHE A 89 -6.62 -3.26 8.15
C PHE A 89 -7.08 -2.21 9.13
N ILE A 90 -7.33 -0.97 8.70
CA ILE A 90 -7.86 0.11 9.55
C ILE A 90 -9.19 -0.34 10.15
N ARG A 91 -10.12 -0.86 9.33
CA ARG A 91 -11.41 -1.40 9.77
C ARG A 91 -11.26 -2.45 10.87
N GLY A 92 -10.32 -3.38 10.70
CA GLY A 92 -10.13 -4.51 11.63
C GLY A 92 -9.32 -4.17 12.87
N LEU A 93 -8.66 -3.01 12.92
CA LEU A 93 -7.83 -2.56 14.05
C LEU A 93 -8.47 -1.42 14.85
N LEU A 94 -9.56 -0.82 14.36
CA LEU A 94 -10.40 0.12 15.12
C LEU A 94 -11.14 -0.64 16.23
N ASP A 95 -11.41 0.03 17.35
CA ASP A 95 -12.29 -0.51 18.37
C ASP A 95 -13.70 -0.69 17.78
N PRO A 96 -14.41 -1.79 18.06
CA PRO A 96 -15.76 -2.00 17.55
C PRO A 96 -16.77 -0.92 17.93
N THR A 97 -16.50 -0.10 18.94
CA THR A 97 -17.33 1.04 19.33
C THR A 97 -17.19 2.25 18.40
N GLU A 98 -16.18 2.29 17.55
CA GLU A 98 -15.94 3.34 16.54
C GLU A 98 -16.72 3.06 15.25
N CYS A 99 -18.04 2.83 15.36
CA CYS A 99 -18.91 2.32 14.29
C CYS A 99 -18.80 3.16 13.01
N GLU A 100 -18.84 4.50 13.10
CA GLU A 100 -18.79 5.40 11.94
C GLU A 100 -17.44 5.30 11.20
N LEU A 101 -16.35 5.17 11.93
CA LEU A 101 -15.02 5.01 11.33
C LEU A 101 -14.84 3.63 10.70
N VAL A 102 -15.39 2.59 11.32
CA VAL A 102 -15.43 1.21 10.78
C VAL A 102 -16.20 1.17 9.46
N GLU A 103 -17.41 1.78 9.40
CA GLU A 103 -18.23 1.87 8.19
C GLU A 103 -17.54 2.70 7.10
N THR A 104 -16.89 3.80 7.47
CA THR A 104 -16.14 4.63 6.53
C THR A 104 -14.96 3.87 5.93
N ALA A 105 -14.21 3.13 6.75
CA ALA A 105 -13.11 2.30 6.27
C ALA A 105 -13.61 1.19 5.34
N ASP A 106 -14.74 0.55 5.66
CA ASP A 106 -15.37 -0.46 4.81
C ASP A 106 -15.82 0.10 3.45
N THR A 107 -16.38 1.32 3.47
CA THR A 107 -16.75 2.04 2.25
C THR A 107 -15.54 2.28 1.35
N PHE A 108 -14.39 2.73 1.88
CA PHE A 108 -13.17 2.87 1.10
C PHE A 108 -12.64 1.54 0.55
N ALA A 109 -12.72 0.46 1.33
CA ALA A 109 -12.37 -0.87 0.83
C ALA A 109 -13.22 -1.25 -0.39
N GLY A 110 -14.55 -1.02 -0.33
CA GLY A 110 -15.47 -1.25 -1.44
C GLY A 110 -15.21 -0.35 -2.65
N ASP A 111 -14.85 0.93 -2.42
CA ASP A 111 -14.51 1.86 -3.50
C ASP A 111 -13.29 1.38 -4.28
N TYR A 112 -12.22 0.99 -3.59
CA TYR A 112 -11.01 0.46 -4.25
C TYR A 112 -11.24 -0.90 -4.89
N CYS A 113 -12.09 -1.75 -4.31
CA CYS A 113 -12.49 -3.01 -4.95
C CYS A 113 -13.12 -2.76 -6.32
N ARG A 114 -14.05 -1.78 -6.41
CA ARG A 114 -14.67 -1.38 -7.69
C ARG A 114 -13.66 -0.80 -8.69
N LEU A 115 -12.71 0.02 -8.24
CA LEU A 115 -11.64 0.54 -9.09
C LEU A 115 -10.75 -0.59 -9.65
N LEU A 116 -10.45 -1.61 -8.83
CA LEU A 116 -9.70 -2.79 -9.27
C LEU A 116 -10.49 -3.62 -10.29
N GLU A 117 -11.78 -3.81 -10.11
CA GLU A 117 -12.64 -4.50 -11.06
C GLU A 117 -12.75 -3.73 -12.39
N GLU A 118 -12.95 -2.41 -12.33
CA GLU A 118 -12.93 -1.55 -13.52
C GLU A 118 -11.60 -1.68 -14.25
N ALA A 119 -10.45 -1.60 -13.54
CA ALA A 119 -9.12 -1.70 -14.13
C ALA A 119 -8.89 -3.04 -14.86
N ARG A 120 -9.40 -4.14 -14.30
CA ARG A 120 -9.25 -5.48 -14.91
C ARG A 120 -10.11 -5.70 -16.15
N ASN A 121 -11.24 -4.98 -16.25
CA ASN A 121 -12.24 -5.16 -17.29
C ASN A 121 -12.16 -4.11 -18.41
N GLN A 122 -11.28 -3.10 -18.30
CA GLN A 122 -11.23 -2.00 -19.26
C GLN A 122 -10.12 -2.13 -20.31
N ASP A 123 -10.45 -1.63 -21.53
CA ASP A 123 -9.49 -1.38 -22.60
C ASP A 123 -8.61 -0.17 -22.24
N CYS A 124 -7.36 -0.16 -22.73
CA CYS A 124 -6.38 0.93 -22.51
C CYS A 124 -6.90 2.33 -22.87
N ARG A 125 -7.97 2.43 -23.68
CA ARG A 125 -8.60 3.70 -24.06
C ARG A 125 -9.38 4.41 -22.95
N ALA A 126 -9.84 3.67 -21.94
CA ALA A 126 -10.65 4.19 -20.83
C ALA A 126 -9.82 4.57 -19.60
N ILE A 127 -8.52 4.34 -19.63
CA ILE A 127 -7.61 4.50 -18.48
C ILE A 127 -7.64 5.90 -17.87
N LYS A 128 -7.73 6.98 -18.69
CA LYS A 128 -7.78 8.37 -18.17
C LYS A 128 -9.00 8.62 -17.29
N GLY A 129 -10.13 8.01 -17.60
CA GLY A 129 -11.35 8.09 -16.79
C GLY A 129 -11.18 7.38 -15.45
N LEU A 130 -10.54 6.21 -15.46
CA LEU A 130 -10.22 5.42 -14.27
C LEU A 130 -9.24 6.18 -13.38
N THR A 131 -8.11 6.66 -13.93
CA THR A 131 -7.10 7.45 -13.20
C THR A 131 -7.71 8.65 -12.49
N ARG A 132 -8.67 9.36 -13.14
CA ARG A 132 -9.37 10.47 -12.50
C ARG A 132 -10.22 10.01 -11.30
N LYS A 133 -10.99 8.93 -11.43
CA LYS A 133 -11.76 8.35 -10.33
C LYS A 133 -10.85 7.93 -9.18
N THR A 134 -9.77 7.22 -9.50
CA THR A 134 -8.74 6.80 -8.56
C THR A 134 -8.14 7.99 -7.81
N LEU A 135 -7.81 9.07 -8.53
CA LEU A 135 -7.27 10.30 -7.93
C LEU A 135 -8.26 10.94 -6.94
N GLU A 136 -9.53 11.02 -7.28
CA GLU A 136 -10.58 11.59 -6.43
C GLU A 136 -10.81 10.74 -5.17
N THR A 137 -10.91 9.42 -5.34
CA THR A 137 -11.05 8.48 -4.21
C THR A 137 -9.83 8.55 -3.29
N THR A 138 -8.61 8.57 -3.86
CA THR A 138 -7.38 8.60 -3.08
C THR A 138 -7.22 9.92 -2.31
N LYS A 139 -7.70 11.05 -2.84
CA LYS A 139 -7.73 12.33 -2.09
C LYS A 139 -8.60 12.21 -0.83
N LYS A 140 -9.83 11.72 -0.98
CA LYS A 140 -10.76 11.52 0.14
C LYS A 140 -10.17 10.55 1.17
N TYR A 141 -9.61 9.46 0.71
CA TYR A 141 -9.02 8.45 1.58
C TYR A 141 -7.76 8.96 2.31
N ARG A 142 -6.93 9.76 1.66
CA ARG A 142 -5.81 10.46 2.29
C ARG A 142 -6.28 11.39 3.42
N ASP A 143 -7.39 12.12 3.19
CA ASP A 143 -7.94 13.02 4.21
C ASP A 143 -8.50 12.24 5.40
N PHE A 144 -9.17 11.11 5.17
CA PHE A 144 -9.59 10.17 6.21
C PHE A 144 -8.39 9.65 7.03
N LYS A 145 -7.31 9.20 6.36
CA LYS A 145 -6.08 8.76 7.02
C LYS A 145 -5.43 9.87 7.84
N ALA A 146 -5.43 11.11 7.34
CA ALA A 146 -4.87 12.25 8.06
C ALA A 146 -5.66 12.58 9.33
N ALA A 147 -7.00 12.56 9.25
CA ALA A 147 -7.86 12.72 10.42
C ALA A 147 -7.68 11.58 11.42
N GLY A 148 -7.61 10.33 10.94
CA GLY A 148 -7.36 9.15 11.75
C GLY A 148 -6.00 9.20 12.46
N THR A 149 -4.94 9.62 11.76
CA THR A 149 -3.60 9.80 12.36
C THR A 149 -3.65 10.81 13.51
N LYS A 150 -4.34 11.95 13.32
CA LYS A 150 -4.51 12.97 14.35
C LYS A 150 -5.30 12.42 15.53
N GLY A 151 -6.44 11.77 15.30
CA GLY A 151 -7.32 11.26 16.35
C GLY A 151 -6.67 10.13 17.15
N ILE A 152 -5.94 9.21 16.52
CA ILE A 152 -5.23 8.13 17.23
C ILE A 152 -4.06 8.70 18.04
N THR A 153 -3.28 9.64 17.48
CA THR A 153 -2.18 10.27 18.19
C THR A 153 -2.67 11.13 19.37
N GLY A 154 -3.84 11.75 19.23
CA GLY A 154 -4.51 12.53 20.28
C GLY A 154 -5.30 11.70 21.31
N CYS A 155 -5.35 10.38 21.16
CA CYS A 155 -6.20 9.47 21.96
C CYS A 155 -7.71 9.78 21.87
N ASP A 156 -8.15 10.41 20.79
CA ASP A 156 -9.57 10.71 20.51
C ASP A 156 -10.29 9.53 19.82
N ILE A 157 -9.52 8.62 19.21
CA ILE A 157 -10.03 7.42 18.51
C ILE A 157 -9.53 6.18 19.24
N ARG A 158 -10.45 5.29 19.58
CA ARG A 158 -10.14 4.00 20.20
C ARG A 158 -9.71 2.99 19.13
N SER A 159 -8.54 2.42 19.31
CA SER A 159 -8.01 1.41 18.38
C SER A 159 -6.83 0.67 18.97
N ILE A 160 -6.45 -0.44 18.32
CA ILE A 160 -5.16 -1.10 18.54
C ILE A 160 -4.14 -0.70 17.46
N ILE A 161 -4.43 0.32 16.67
CA ILE A 161 -3.55 0.84 15.63
C ILE A 161 -2.40 1.62 16.27
N LEU A 162 -1.18 1.22 15.96
CA LEU A 162 0.00 1.95 16.40
C LEU A 162 0.10 3.31 15.67
N PRO A 163 0.41 4.42 16.38
CA PRO A 163 0.55 5.75 15.75
C PRO A 163 1.54 5.76 14.57
N LEU A 164 2.62 4.97 14.64
CA LEU A 164 3.58 4.85 13.56
C LEU A 164 2.97 4.21 12.31
N LEU A 165 2.03 3.27 12.46
CA LEU A 165 1.32 2.66 11.35
C LEU A 165 0.40 3.68 10.66
N THR A 166 -0.28 4.56 11.43
CA THR A 166 -1.14 5.60 10.84
C THR A 166 -0.35 6.59 9.99
N ASP A 167 0.82 7.03 10.46
CA ASP A 167 1.72 7.90 9.71
C ASP A 167 2.25 7.21 8.44
N HIS A 168 2.60 5.92 8.53
CA HIS A 168 3.07 5.12 7.41
C HIS A 168 2.02 5.06 6.30
N VAL A 169 0.79 4.62 6.59
CA VAL A 169 -0.27 4.48 5.57
C VAL A 169 -0.71 5.84 5.00
N LEU A 170 -0.59 6.92 5.76
CA LEU A 170 -0.82 8.28 5.28
C LEU A 170 0.27 8.73 4.29
N ARG A 171 1.53 8.43 4.57
CA ARG A 171 2.64 8.73 3.64
C ARG A 171 2.50 7.98 2.32
N GLU A 172 2.05 6.76 2.34
CA GLU A 172 1.81 5.98 1.12
C GLU A 172 0.64 6.52 0.30
N ALA A 173 -0.46 6.95 0.93
CA ALA A 173 -1.53 7.64 0.23
C ALA A 173 -1.04 8.95 -0.43
N ASN A 174 -0.17 9.71 0.25
CA ASN A 174 0.46 10.89 -0.33
C ASN A 174 1.42 10.54 -1.48
N HIS A 175 2.13 9.43 -1.40
CA HIS A 175 2.99 8.93 -2.48
C HIS A 175 2.16 8.54 -3.70
N TYR A 176 1.10 7.78 -3.51
CA TYR A 176 0.22 7.39 -4.61
C TYR A 176 -0.43 8.60 -5.28
N LEU A 177 -0.86 9.62 -4.52
CA LEU A 177 -1.34 10.88 -5.09
C LEU A 177 -0.31 11.61 -5.95
N ARG A 178 0.98 11.51 -5.64
CA ARG A 178 2.05 12.08 -6.49
C ARG A 178 2.15 11.36 -7.82
N ILE A 179 2.11 10.03 -7.80
CA ILE A 179 2.11 9.20 -9.02
C ILE A 179 0.93 9.58 -9.91
N LEU A 180 -0.30 9.51 -9.38
CA LEU A 180 -1.52 9.79 -10.14
C LEU A 180 -1.56 11.21 -10.76
N LYS A 181 -0.95 12.21 -10.09
CA LYS A 181 -0.86 13.58 -10.62
C LYS A 181 0.17 13.75 -11.75
N GLN A 182 1.18 12.91 -11.79
CA GLN A 182 2.19 12.94 -12.87
C GLN A 182 1.64 12.34 -14.15
N GLU A 183 0.86 11.29 -14.04
CA GLU A 183 0.24 10.57 -15.16
C GLU A 183 -1.02 11.26 -15.72
N GLY A 184 -1.66 12.11 -14.94
CA GLY A 184 -2.85 12.89 -15.36
C GLY A 184 -2.54 14.15 -16.18
N LYS A 185 -1.25 14.40 -16.51
CA LYS A 185 -0.82 15.51 -17.38
C LYS A 185 -0.58 15.03 -18.80
#